data_b896289bab867bc78985eacacbc92b8a
#
_entry.id   b896289bab867bc78985eacacbc92b8a
#
_cell.length_a   1.000
_cell.length_b   1.000
_cell.length_c   1.000
_cell.angle_alpha   90.00
_cell.angle_beta   90.00
_cell.angle_gamma   90.00
#
_symmetry.space_group_name_H-M   'P 1'
#
loop_
_entity.id
_entity.type
_entity.pdbx_description
1 polymer ?
#
loop_
_entity_poly.entity_id
_entity_poly.type
_entity_poly.pdbx_seq_one_letter_code
_entity_poly.pdbx_strand_id
1 'polypeptide(L)'
;MINEIKEHFILVDKCAEETRIVEIKSNKIVKITCWKDETPPLIGMILDATVLKMLNSGIIRASLKNKKIVTVRAGTKFLKTNEKIKVIITSEEFEDKPIQAKLWSENCDLEKKNDVKRIIDLFFNKNIPVIEDNHAIYWNNMD
;
A
#
# COMPACT_ATOMS: atom_id res chain seq x y z
N MET A 1 21.88 -4.13 -26.47
CA MET A 1 21.90 -5.50 -25.97
C MET A 1 21.05 -5.63 -24.75
N ILE A 2 20.41 -6.75 -24.62
CA ILE A 2 19.48 -6.96 -23.53
C ILE A 2 20.15 -6.86 -22.16
N ASN A 3 21.34 -7.34 -22.08
CA ASN A 3 22.07 -7.31 -20.82
C ASN A 3 22.46 -5.91 -20.35
N GLU A 4 22.38 -4.94 -21.21
CA GLU A 4 22.57 -3.56 -20.78
C GLU A 4 21.43 -3.07 -19.99
N ILE A 5 20.33 -3.78 -20.11
CA ILE A 5 19.14 -3.29 -19.56
C ILE A 5 19.21 -3.50 -18.13
N LYS A 6 19.79 -4.09 -17.45
CA LYS A 6 19.41 -4.01 -16.08
C LYS A 6 19.74 -5.21 -15.27
N GLU A 7 20.86 -5.09 -14.68
CA GLU A 7 21.16 -6.00 -13.62
C GLU A 7 20.14 -5.87 -12.49
N HIS A 8 19.50 -4.71 -12.35
CA HIS A 8 18.61 -4.45 -11.23
C HIS A 8 17.41 -3.65 -11.70
N PHE A 9 16.24 -4.24 -11.60
CA PHE A 9 15.00 -3.57 -12.02
C PHE A 9 13.79 -4.15 -11.28
N ILE A 10 12.70 -3.41 -11.35
CA ILE A 10 11.41 -3.84 -10.80
C ILE A 10 10.51 -4.20 -11.99
N LEU A 11 9.96 -5.38 -11.96
CA LEU A 11 9.05 -5.85 -12.99
C LEU A 11 7.64 -5.83 -12.46
N VAL A 12 6.73 -5.17 -13.17
CA VAL A 12 5.30 -5.18 -12.85
C VAL A 12 4.63 -6.07 -13.87
N ASP A 13 4.06 -7.16 -13.40
CA ASP A 13 3.37 -8.14 -14.25
C ASP A 13 1.90 -8.18 -13.86
N LYS A 14 1.05 -7.86 -14.82
CA LYS A 14 -0.40 -7.94 -14.65
C LYS A 14 -0.91 -9.10 -15.48
N CYS A 15 -1.41 -10.10 -14.81
CA CYS A 15 -1.87 -11.32 -15.47
C CYS A 15 -3.19 -11.75 -14.86
N ALA A 16 -4.24 -11.84 -15.67
CA ALA A 16 -5.55 -12.32 -15.27
C ALA A 16 -6.10 -11.59 -14.04
N GLU A 17 -6.45 -11.12 -13.38
CA GLU A 17 -7.01 -10.47 -12.19
C GLU A 17 -6.00 -10.37 -11.04
N GLU A 18 -4.72 -10.54 -11.37
CA GLU A 18 -3.67 -10.50 -10.36
C GLU A 18 -2.56 -9.54 -10.79
N THR A 19 -1.99 -8.83 -9.83
CA THR A 19 -0.84 -7.95 -10.05
C THR A 19 0.33 -8.45 -9.23
N ARG A 20 1.49 -8.55 -9.86
CA ARG A 20 2.74 -8.94 -9.20
C ARG A 20 3.77 -7.85 -9.41
N ILE A 21 4.51 -7.56 -8.36
CA ILE A 21 5.64 -6.63 -8.42
C ILE A 21 6.85 -7.39 -7.93
N VAL A 22 7.89 -7.45 -8.75
CA VAL A 22 9.06 -8.27 -8.49
C VAL A 22 10.30 -7.42 -8.66
N GLU A 23 11.16 -7.48 -7.67
CA GLU A 23 12.49 -6.88 -7.80
C GLU A 23 13.46 -7.95 -8.24
N ILE A 24 14.15 -7.70 -9.34
CA ILE A 24 15.08 -8.64 -9.96
C ILE A 24 16.46 -8.02 -9.95
N LYS A 25 17.42 -8.77 -9.45
CA LYS A 25 18.81 -8.35 -9.41
C LYS A 25 19.69 -9.49 -9.88
N SER A 26 20.50 -9.25 -10.92
CA SER A 26 21.39 -10.28 -11.48
C SER A 26 20.65 -11.56 -11.83
N ASN A 27 19.51 -11.42 -12.48
CA ASN A 27 18.64 -12.53 -12.92
C ASN A 27 18.02 -13.34 -11.78
N LYS A 28 18.01 -12.79 -10.58
CA LYS A 28 17.39 -13.47 -9.44
C LYS A 28 16.29 -12.61 -8.84
N ILE A 29 15.24 -13.24 -8.41
CA ILE A 29 14.17 -12.56 -7.67
C ILE A 29 14.65 -12.32 -6.25
N VAL A 30 14.72 -11.05 -5.85
CA VAL A 30 15.12 -10.70 -4.49
C VAL A 30 13.98 -10.22 -3.64
N LYS A 31 12.86 -9.88 -4.26
CA LYS A 31 11.68 -9.42 -3.53
C LYS A 31 10.45 -9.58 -4.43
N ILE A 32 9.36 -10.03 -3.86
CA ILE A 32 8.12 -10.18 -4.60
C ILE A 32 6.93 -9.80 -3.73
N THR A 33 5.95 -9.13 -4.33
CA THR A 33 4.65 -8.92 -3.72
C THR A 33 3.59 -9.12 -4.79
N CYS A 34 2.44 -9.63 -4.40
CA CYS A 34 1.35 -9.83 -5.33
C CYS A 34 0.02 -9.70 -4.62
N TRP A 35 -1.01 -9.37 -5.38
CA TRP A 35 -2.36 -9.27 -4.84
C TRP A 35 -3.37 -9.50 -5.95
N LYS A 36 -4.59 -9.82 -5.55
CA LYS A 36 -5.72 -9.88 -6.48
C LYS A 36 -6.21 -8.47 -6.72
N ASP A 37 -6.49 -8.12 -7.96
CA ASP A 37 -6.88 -6.75 -8.31
C ASP A 37 -8.12 -6.26 -7.56
N GLU A 38 -9.02 -7.16 -7.21
CA GLU A 38 -10.22 -6.80 -6.46
C GLU A 38 -9.95 -6.51 -4.97
N THR A 39 -8.80 -6.94 -4.46
CA THR A 39 -8.44 -6.72 -3.06
C THR A 39 -7.01 -6.19 -2.93
N PRO A 40 -6.74 -4.97 -3.44
CA PRO A 40 -5.39 -4.40 -3.34
C PRO A 40 -5.01 -4.12 -1.90
N PRO A 41 -3.72 -4.04 -1.61
CA PRO A 41 -3.26 -3.72 -0.26
C PRO A 41 -3.78 -2.36 0.20
N LEU A 42 -4.22 -2.29 1.44
CA LEU A 42 -4.73 -1.05 2.02
C LEU A 42 -3.63 -0.09 2.45
N ILE A 43 -2.45 -0.61 2.78
CA ILE A 43 -1.39 0.21 3.32
C ILE A 43 -1.06 1.38 2.39
N GLY A 44 -0.96 2.57 2.96
CA GLY A 44 -0.73 3.79 2.20
C GLY A 44 -1.96 4.41 1.57
N MET A 45 -3.12 3.75 1.64
CA MET A 45 -4.36 4.34 1.14
C MET A 45 -4.86 5.44 2.06
N ILE A 46 -5.42 6.49 1.46
CA ILE A 46 -6.11 7.54 2.20
C ILE A 46 -7.60 7.24 2.11
N LEU A 47 -8.21 6.98 3.25
CA LEU A 47 -9.60 6.54 3.31
C LEU A 47 -10.42 7.42 4.24
N ASP A 48 -11.72 7.47 3.96
CA ASP A 48 -12.66 8.14 4.86
C ASP A 48 -13.01 7.20 6.00
N ALA A 49 -13.11 7.78 7.19
CA ALA A 49 -13.47 7.02 8.39
C ALA A 49 -14.39 7.85 9.27
N THR A 50 -15.13 7.18 10.13
CA THR A 50 -16.03 7.81 11.09
C THR A 50 -15.55 7.47 12.50
N VAL A 51 -15.36 8.49 13.32
CA VAL A 51 -14.89 8.31 14.70
C VAL A 51 -15.96 7.56 15.51
N LEU A 52 -15.58 6.46 16.14
CA LEU A 52 -16.45 5.70 17.02
C LEU A 52 -16.21 6.04 18.49
N LYS A 53 -14.94 6.09 18.89
CA LYS A 53 -14.61 6.26 20.29
C LYS A 53 -13.16 6.73 20.44
N MET A 54 -12.93 7.61 21.41
CA MET A 54 -11.58 7.97 21.81
C MET A 54 -11.14 6.97 22.88
N LEU A 55 -10.01 6.31 22.65
CA LEU A 55 -9.51 5.28 23.57
C LEU A 55 -8.58 5.87 24.61
N ASN A 56 -7.61 6.62 24.14
CA ASN A 56 -6.58 7.25 24.96
C ASN A 56 -6.22 8.57 24.36
N SER A 57 -5.35 9.29 25.05
CA SER A 57 -4.76 10.50 24.52
C SER A 57 -4.08 10.20 23.17
N GLY A 58 -4.62 10.74 22.11
CA GLY A 58 -4.05 10.60 20.78
C GLY A 58 -4.41 9.33 20.02
N ILE A 59 -5.21 8.44 20.58
CA ILE A 59 -5.62 7.21 19.91
C ILE A 59 -7.13 7.12 19.88
N ILE A 60 -7.68 6.90 18.68
CA ILE A 60 -9.12 6.75 18.49
C ILE A 60 -9.42 5.46 17.75
N ARG A 61 -10.64 5.00 17.92
CA ARG A 61 -11.18 3.90 17.12
C ARG A 61 -12.15 4.48 16.13
N ALA A 62 -12.03 4.08 14.87
CA ALA A 62 -12.89 4.58 13.80
C ALA A 62 -13.36 3.44 12.92
N SER A 63 -14.37 3.73 12.11
CA SER A 63 -14.97 2.76 11.20
C SER A 63 -14.76 3.21 9.77
N LEU A 64 -14.27 2.32 8.92
CA LEU A 64 -14.17 2.55 7.48
C LEU A 64 -15.54 2.31 6.83
N LYS A 65 -15.67 2.67 5.56
CA LYS A 65 -16.93 2.49 4.83
C LYS A 65 -17.41 1.05 4.79
N ASN A 66 -16.49 0.09 4.76
CA ASN A 66 -16.84 -1.33 4.76
C ASN A 66 -17.10 -1.87 6.16
N LYS A 67 -17.24 -0.99 7.13
CA LYS A 67 -17.50 -1.29 8.55
C LYS A 67 -16.31 -1.95 9.27
N LYS A 68 -15.16 -2.05 8.63
CA LYS A 68 -13.97 -2.51 9.32
C LYS A 68 -13.49 -1.47 10.31
N ILE A 69 -13.00 -1.93 11.45
CA ILE A 69 -12.53 -1.07 12.52
C ILE A 69 -11.05 -0.75 12.30
N VAL A 70 -10.71 0.51 12.53
CA VAL A 70 -9.33 0.97 12.40
C VAL A 70 -8.94 1.74 13.65
N THR A 71 -7.71 1.52 14.11
CA THR A 71 -7.12 2.27 15.21
C THR A 71 -6.31 3.42 14.61
N VAL A 72 -6.64 4.66 14.98
CA VAL A 72 -6.08 5.84 14.36
C VAL A 72 -5.26 6.63 15.38
N ARG A 73 -4.04 7.00 15.01
CA ARG A 73 -3.23 7.93 15.79
C ARG A 73 -3.58 9.35 15.35
N ALA A 74 -4.19 10.09 16.26
CA ALA A 74 -4.66 11.44 15.97
C ALA A 74 -3.77 12.53 16.60
N GLY A 75 -2.74 12.15 17.33
CA GLY A 75 -1.85 13.10 17.97
C GLY A 75 -2.55 13.86 19.08
N THR A 76 -2.42 15.18 19.08
CA THR A 76 -3.04 16.03 20.10
C THR A 76 -4.43 16.52 19.71
N LYS A 77 -4.91 16.13 18.54
CA LYS A 77 -6.20 16.59 18.04
C LYS A 77 -7.34 15.92 18.78
N PHE A 78 -8.31 16.70 19.19
CA PHE A 78 -9.53 16.18 19.81
C PHE A 78 -10.58 15.92 18.74
N LEU A 79 -11.13 14.71 18.72
CA LEU A 79 -12.11 14.29 17.75
C LEU A 79 -13.37 13.79 18.46
N LYS A 80 -14.53 14.14 17.90
CA LYS A 80 -15.82 13.78 18.49
C LYS A 80 -16.35 12.51 17.86
N THR A 81 -17.16 11.78 18.63
CA THR A 81 -17.88 10.62 18.12
C THR A 81 -18.73 11.01 16.90
N ASN A 82 -18.71 10.16 15.88
CA ASN A 82 -19.40 10.37 14.61
C ASN A 82 -18.79 11.44 13.69
N GLU A 83 -17.67 12.03 14.09
CA GLU A 83 -16.97 12.96 13.24
C GLU A 83 -16.38 12.23 12.03
N LYS A 84 -16.46 12.85 10.84
CA LYS A 84 -15.87 12.30 9.62
C LYS A 84 -14.43 12.76 9.50
N ILE A 85 -13.53 11.83 9.24
CA ILE A 85 -12.10 12.11 9.14
C ILE A 85 -11.51 11.38 7.95
N LYS A 86 -10.32 11.80 7.55
CA LYS A 86 -9.53 11.07 6.56
C LYS A 86 -8.31 10.49 7.26
N VAL A 87 -7.99 9.26 6.93
CA VAL A 87 -6.87 8.56 7.53
C VAL A 87 -6.00 7.94 6.45
N ILE A 88 -4.71 7.80 6.75
CA ILE A 88 -3.81 7.05 5.89
C ILE A 88 -3.46 5.73 6.59
N ILE A 89 -3.65 4.64 5.90
CA ILE A 89 -3.44 3.31 6.46
C ILE A 89 -1.95 3.05 6.61
N THR A 90 -1.52 2.68 7.81
CA THR A 90 -0.11 2.42 8.09
C THR A 90 0.18 0.95 8.30
N SER A 91 -0.82 0.15 8.64
CA SER A 91 -0.65 -1.29 8.84
C SER A 91 -1.97 -1.99 8.59
N GLU A 92 -1.90 -3.11 7.88
CA GLU A 92 -3.09 -3.91 7.63
C GLU A 92 -3.39 -4.82 8.81
N GLU A 93 -4.56 -5.42 8.77
CA GLU A 93 -5.00 -6.37 9.76
C GLU A 93 -4.03 -7.55 9.83
N PHE A 94 -3.59 -7.89 11.03
CA PHE A 94 -2.65 -9.00 11.21
C PHE A 94 -2.96 -9.71 12.52
N GLU A 95 -3.26 -10.99 12.42
CA GLU A 95 -3.66 -11.80 13.57
C GLU A 95 -4.81 -11.12 14.33
N ASP A 96 -4.60 -10.77 15.59
CA ASP A 96 -5.62 -10.13 16.42
C ASP A 96 -5.52 -8.61 16.40
N LYS A 97 -4.61 -8.05 15.61
CA LYS A 97 -4.42 -6.61 15.56
C LYS A 97 -5.28 -5.99 14.49
N PRO A 98 -6.04 -4.94 14.81
CA PRO A 98 -6.84 -4.26 13.81
C PRO A 98 -5.98 -3.43 12.87
N ILE A 99 -6.59 -2.97 11.78
CA ILE A 99 -5.96 -2.04 10.86
C ILE A 99 -5.51 -0.81 11.65
N GLN A 100 -4.31 -0.32 11.35
CA GLN A 100 -3.80 0.89 11.95
C GLN A 100 -3.65 2.00 10.94
N ALA A 101 -3.83 3.23 11.39
CA ALA A 101 -3.78 4.39 10.53
C ALA A 101 -3.31 5.61 11.30
N LYS A 102 -3.00 6.66 10.56
CA LYS A 102 -2.74 7.99 11.11
C LYS A 102 -3.78 8.94 10.57
N LEU A 103 -4.08 9.98 11.33
CA LEU A 103 -4.94 11.05 10.85
C LEU A 103 -4.21 11.73 9.69
N TRP A 104 -4.91 11.83 8.54
CA TRP A 104 -4.34 12.44 7.36
C TRP A 104 -4.58 13.94 7.39
N SER A 105 -3.54 14.73 7.04
CA SER A 105 -3.61 16.17 7.02
C SER A 105 -3.80 16.67 5.59
N GLU A 106 -4.74 17.58 5.39
CA GLU A 106 -5.02 18.14 4.07
C GLU A 106 -3.86 18.96 3.50
N ASN A 107 -2.88 19.29 4.33
CA ASN A 107 -1.73 20.02 3.87
C ASN A 107 -0.69 19.16 3.17
N CYS A 108 -0.93 17.87 3.11
CA CYS A 108 -0.07 16.97 2.36
C CYS A 108 -0.57 16.87 0.94
N ASP A 109 0.17 17.43 0.00
CA ASP A 109 -0.07 17.23 -1.42
C ASP A 109 0.29 15.81 -1.80
N LEU A 110 -0.53 14.87 -1.40
CA LEU A 110 -0.34 13.52 -1.85
C LEU A 110 -1.14 13.34 -3.12
N GLU A 111 -0.44 13.26 -4.24
CA GLU A 111 -1.06 12.84 -5.46
C GLU A 111 -1.68 11.48 -5.25
N LYS A 112 -2.87 11.32 -5.80
CA LYS A 112 -3.57 10.04 -5.73
C LYS A 112 -2.81 9.04 -6.60
N LYS A 113 -2.02 8.20 -5.98
CA LYS A 113 -1.24 7.18 -6.68
C LYS A 113 -2.09 5.95 -6.98
N ASN A 114 -1.83 5.30 -8.12
CA ASN A 114 -2.43 4.01 -8.35
C ASN A 114 -1.81 2.96 -7.41
N ASP A 115 -2.40 1.78 -7.35
CA ASP A 115 -1.97 0.75 -6.40
C ASP A 115 -0.52 0.33 -6.61
N VAL A 116 -0.12 0.15 -7.86
CA VAL A 116 1.24 -0.28 -8.18
C VAL A 116 2.27 0.74 -7.71
N LYS A 117 2.05 2.01 -8.04
CA LYS A 117 2.99 3.06 -7.65
C LYS A 117 3.05 3.23 -6.13
N ARG A 118 1.92 3.16 -5.48
CA ARG A 118 1.85 3.25 -4.02
C ARG A 118 2.69 2.14 -3.37
N ILE A 119 2.53 0.91 -3.82
CA ILE A 119 3.25 -0.23 -3.25
C ILE A 119 4.74 -0.17 -3.58
N ILE A 120 5.09 0.26 -4.79
CA ILE A 120 6.51 0.45 -5.14
C ILE A 120 7.14 1.50 -4.25
N ASP A 121 6.48 2.63 -4.05
CA ASP A 121 7.01 3.71 -3.22
C ASP A 121 7.16 3.32 -1.77
N LEU A 122 6.31 2.44 -1.27
CA LEU A 122 6.34 2.02 0.14
C LEU A 122 7.33 0.90 0.41
N PHE A 123 7.47 -0.05 -0.50
CA PHE A 123 8.20 -1.28 -0.21
C PHE A 123 9.43 -1.51 -1.10
N PHE A 124 9.60 -0.75 -2.14
CA PHE A 124 10.71 -0.91 -3.08
C PHE A 124 11.51 0.38 -3.15
N ASN A 125 12.72 0.29 -3.69
CA ASN A 125 13.55 1.47 -3.87
C ASN A 125 13.10 2.23 -5.11
N LYS A 126 12.75 3.51 -4.96
CA LYS A 126 12.27 4.36 -6.04
C LYS A 126 13.28 4.57 -7.15
N ASN A 127 14.55 4.40 -6.85
CA ASN A 127 15.61 4.65 -7.83
C ASN A 127 15.85 3.49 -8.77
N ILE A 128 15.19 2.37 -8.55
CA ILE A 128 15.31 1.21 -9.40
C ILE A 128 14.37 1.36 -10.60
N PRO A 129 14.82 1.15 -11.83
CA PRO A 129 13.96 1.24 -13.01
C PRO A 129 12.78 0.28 -12.93
N VAL A 130 11.63 0.72 -13.39
CA VAL A 130 10.40 -0.08 -13.38
C VAL A 130 10.03 -0.44 -14.81
N ILE A 131 9.78 -1.71 -15.04
CA ILE A 131 9.33 -2.22 -16.34
C ILE A 131 7.96 -2.84 -16.15
N GLU A 132 7.00 -2.42 -16.96
CA GLU A 132 5.68 -3.03 -16.97
C GLU A 132 5.61 -4.04 -18.10
N ASP A 133 5.17 -5.24 -17.79
CA ASP A 133 5.03 -6.30 -18.76
C ASP A 133 3.75 -7.06 -18.49
N ASN A 134 2.90 -7.13 -19.54
CA ASN A 134 1.65 -7.87 -19.45
C ASN A 134 1.82 -9.33 -19.91
N HIS A 135 3.05 -9.71 -20.22
CA HIS A 135 3.36 -11.05 -20.70
C HIS A 135 4.31 -11.73 -19.73
N ALA A 136 4.15 -13.00 -19.57
CA ALA A 136 4.98 -13.79 -18.69
C ALA A 136 6.36 -14.15 -19.29
N ILE A 137 6.85 -13.34 -20.23
CA ILE A 137 8.12 -13.64 -20.91
C ILE A 137 9.29 -13.75 -19.92
N TYR A 138 9.36 -12.81 -19.02
CA TYR A 138 10.44 -12.83 -18.03
C TYR A 138 10.32 -13.99 -17.07
N TRP A 139 9.09 -14.37 -16.73
CA TRP A 139 8.84 -15.47 -15.82
C TRP A 139 9.26 -16.81 -16.41
N ASN A 140 9.04 -16.96 -17.72
CA ASN A 140 9.39 -18.21 -18.41
C ASN A 140 10.89 -18.39 -18.54
N ASN A 141 11.66 -17.32 -18.48
CA ASN A 141 13.10 -17.36 -18.64
C ASN A 141 13.88 -17.27 -17.33
N MET A 142 13.17 -17.23 -16.23
CA MET A 142 13.77 -17.17 -14.91
C MET A 142 13.64 -18.49 -14.20
N ASP A 143 14.71 -18.90 -13.58
CA ASP A 143 14.69 -20.11 -12.76
C ASP A 143 14.46 -19.79 -11.30
#